data_ba441139a0ee3f1bfff40d0a3812e428
#
_entry.id   ba441139a0ee3f1bfff40d0a3812e428
#
_cell.length_a   1.000
_cell.length_b   1.000
_cell.length_c   1.000
_cell.angle_alpha   90.00
_cell.angle_beta   90.00
_cell.angle_gamma   90.00
#
_symmetry.space_group_name_H-M   'P 1'
#
loop_
_entity.id
_entity.type
_entity.pdbx_description
1 polymer ?
#
loop_
_entity_poly.entity_id
_entity_poly.type
_entity_poly.pdbx_seq_one_letter_code
_entity_poly.pdbx_strand_id
1 'polypeptide(L)'
;MIDWDAIDTVLLDMDGTLLDLHFDNYFWMDHLPRLYAARQRISEEESSALLRDTFHSGEGTLKWYCLDHWSEQLGMDIPALKREIQHMIRLRPFALEFLAWLRSSHRDVVLVTNAHRKTYEIKMANVDISNWFHRVVVSHDLQAPKEDQ
;
A
#
# COMPACT_ATOMS: atom_id res chain seq x y z
N MET A 1 -28.56 5.77 2.61
CA MET A 1 -28.33 4.35 2.95
C MET A 1 -27.97 3.63 1.65
N ILE A 2 -26.97 2.73 1.65
CA ILE A 2 -26.59 1.97 0.46
C ILE A 2 -27.66 0.91 0.19
N ASP A 3 -28.20 0.87 -1.03
CA ASP A 3 -29.07 -0.21 -1.50
C ASP A 3 -28.21 -1.37 -1.99
N TRP A 4 -27.92 -2.30 -1.09
CA TRP A 4 -27.08 -3.44 -1.39
C TRP A 4 -27.68 -4.41 -2.40
N ASP A 5 -29.01 -4.46 -2.55
CA ASP A 5 -29.69 -5.36 -3.49
C ASP A 5 -29.48 -4.93 -4.95
N ALA A 6 -29.16 -3.66 -5.17
CA ALA A 6 -28.86 -3.11 -6.48
C ALA A 6 -27.34 -3.17 -6.85
N ILE A 7 -26.49 -3.78 -6.01
CA ILE A 7 -25.03 -3.83 -6.21
C ILE A 7 -24.60 -5.26 -6.54
N ASP A 8 -24.02 -5.44 -7.71
CA ASP A 8 -23.46 -6.72 -8.18
C ASP A 8 -21.95 -6.82 -7.92
N THR A 9 -21.24 -5.70 -7.96
CA THR A 9 -19.78 -5.66 -7.81
C THR A 9 -19.38 -4.60 -6.78
N VAL A 10 -18.43 -4.97 -5.91
CA VAL A 10 -17.84 -4.07 -4.91
C VAL A 10 -16.36 -3.90 -5.19
N LEU A 11 -15.94 -2.67 -5.41
CA LEU A 11 -14.54 -2.28 -5.57
C LEU A 11 -14.01 -1.83 -4.22
N LEU A 12 -12.93 -2.44 -3.76
CA LEU A 12 -12.31 -2.15 -2.47
C LEU A 12 -10.90 -1.63 -2.68
N ASP A 13 -10.56 -0.56 -1.99
CA ASP A 13 -9.18 -0.15 -1.82
C ASP A 13 -8.49 -1.01 -0.75
N MET A 14 -7.18 -1.03 -0.77
CA MET A 14 -6.36 -1.80 0.17
C MET A 14 -5.97 -0.96 1.38
N ASP A 15 -5.18 0.09 1.17
CA ASP A 15 -4.51 0.84 2.22
C ASP A 15 -5.43 1.90 2.84
N GLY A 16 -5.61 1.83 4.16
CA GLY A 16 -6.58 2.67 4.88
C GLY A 16 -8.03 2.18 4.79
N THR A 17 -8.31 1.17 3.97
CA THR A 17 -9.64 0.56 3.82
C THR A 17 -9.68 -0.83 4.45
N LEU A 18 -8.96 -1.79 3.91
CA LEU A 18 -8.85 -3.15 4.46
C LEU A 18 -7.65 -3.29 5.39
N LEU A 19 -6.54 -2.62 5.08
CA LEU A 19 -5.32 -2.61 5.87
C LEU A 19 -5.15 -1.29 6.60
N ASP A 20 -4.56 -1.39 7.80
CA ASP A 20 -4.17 -0.23 8.59
C ASP A 20 -3.01 0.51 7.93
N LEU A 21 -3.00 1.84 7.99
CA LEU A 21 -1.94 2.69 7.44
C LEU A 21 -0.68 2.75 8.30
N HIS A 22 -0.72 2.22 9.53
CA HIS A 22 0.40 2.35 10.47
C HIS A 22 1.71 1.81 9.90
N PHE A 23 1.68 0.66 9.22
CA PHE A 23 2.85 0.08 8.55
C PHE A 23 3.48 1.03 7.53
N ASP A 24 2.68 1.61 6.64
CA ASP A 24 3.18 2.52 5.60
C ASP A 24 3.66 3.84 6.19
N ASN A 25 2.89 4.42 7.11
CA ASN A 25 3.28 5.67 7.77
C ASN A 25 4.59 5.50 8.54
N TYR A 26 4.73 4.44 9.33
CA TYR A 26 5.96 4.17 10.06
C TYR A 26 7.14 3.93 9.12
N PHE A 27 6.93 3.20 8.02
CA PHE A 27 7.99 2.96 7.03
C PHE A 27 8.54 4.28 6.46
N TRP A 28 7.66 5.12 5.92
CA TRP A 28 8.06 6.32 5.20
C TRP A 28 8.47 7.48 6.09
N MET A 29 7.90 7.58 7.32
CA MET A 29 8.13 8.72 8.23
C MET A 29 9.21 8.46 9.28
N ASP A 30 9.48 7.20 9.62
CA ASP A 30 10.39 6.83 10.70
C ASP A 30 11.49 5.85 10.27
N HIS A 31 11.11 4.67 9.77
CA HIS A 31 12.06 3.60 9.49
C HIS A 31 13.05 3.97 8.37
N LEU A 32 12.54 4.38 7.22
CA LEU A 32 13.37 4.77 6.08
C LEU A 32 14.24 6.01 6.36
N PRO A 33 13.72 7.12 6.95
CA PRO A 33 14.56 8.28 7.28
C PRO A 33 15.72 7.94 8.20
N ARG A 34 15.52 7.10 9.21
CA ARG A 34 16.57 6.64 10.13
C ARG A 34 17.66 5.85 9.39
N LEU A 35 17.27 4.92 8.51
CA LEU A 35 18.23 4.13 7.73
C LEU A 35 18.98 4.98 6.71
N TYR A 36 18.30 5.92 6.08
CA TYR A 36 18.90 6.86 5.13
C TYR A 36 19.89 7.80 5.83
N ALA A 37 19.54 8.32 7.00
CA ALA A 37 20.43 9.14 7.85
C ALA A 37 21.73 8.41 8.17
N ALA A 38 21.65 7.17 8.65
CA ALA A 38 22.80 6.33 8.96
C ALA A 38 23.68 6.09 7.73
N ARG A 39 23.07 5.82 6.57
CA ARG A 39 23.79 5.59 5.31
C ARG A 39 24.48 6.85 4.79
N GLN A 40 23.85 8.01 4.86
CA GLN A 40 24.36 9.28 4.38
C GLN A 40 25.26 9.99 5.40
N ARG A 41 25.30 9.50 6.66
CA ARG A 41 26.03 10.12 7.77
C ARG A 41 25.55 11.54 8.08
N ILE A 42 24.24 11.73 8.07
CA ILE A 42 23.54 12.98 8.44
C ILE A 42 22.63 12.74 9.63
N SER A 43 22.04 13.79 10.18
CA SER A 43 21.06 13.65 11.28
C SER A 43 19.73 13.07 10.77
N GLU A 44 18.92 12.52 11.68
CA GLU A 44 17.58 12.03 11.32
C GLU A 44 16.65 13.18 10.90
N GLU A 45 16.82 14.37 11.48
CA GLU A 45 16.07 15.57 11.10
C GLU A 45 16.40 16.00 9.66
N GLU A 46 17.68 16.04 9.30
CA GLU A 46 18.11 16.37 7.93
C GLU A 46 17.61 15.33 6.93
N SER A 47 17.70 14.04 7.29
CA SER A 47 17.20 12.95 6.47
C SER A 47 15.70 13.08 6.22
N SER A 48 14.92 13.32 7.29
CA SER A 48 13.47 13.45 7.21
C SER A 48 13.05 14.65 6.35
N ALA A 49 13.78 15.77 6.41
CA ALA A 49 13.52 16.94 5.59
C ALA A 49 13.82 16.65 4.10
N LEU A 50 14.99 16.07 3.80
CA LEU A 50 15.40 15.73 2.43
C LEU A 50 14.44 14.73 1.78
N LEU A 51 14.05 13.68 2.50
CA LEU A 51 13.13 12.67 1.98
C LEU A 51 11.74 13.23 1.76
N ARG A 52 11.24 14.09 2.64
CA ARG A 52 9.95 14.76 2.47
C ARG A 52 9.92 15.60 1.18
N ASP A 53 10.95 16.41 0.95
CA ASP A 53 11.06 17.22 -0.26
C ASP A 53 11.16 16.35 -1.52
N THR A 54 11.94 15.26 -1.43
CA THR A 54 12.10 14.30 -2.52
C THR A 54 10.78 13.64 -2.87
N PHE A 55 10.03 13.17 -1.87
CA PHE A 55 8.75 12.51 -2.08
C PHE A 55 7.68 13.45 -2.62
N HIS A 56 7.64 14.69 -2.14
CA HIS A 56 6.66 15.67 -2.58
C HIS A 56 6.68 15.87 -4.11
N SER A 57 7.83 15.72 -4.76
CA SER A 57 7.95 15.82 -6.22
C SER A 57 7.19 14.73 -7.00
N GLY A 58 6.89 13.60 -6.37
CA GLY A 58 6.17 12.47 -6.98
C GLY A 58 4.68 12.41 -6.62
N GLU A 59 4.21 13.28 -5.73
CA GLU A 59 2.86 13.25 -5.20
C GLU A 59 1.80 13.38 -6.31
N GLY A 60 0.74 12.58 -6.22
CA GLY A 60 -0.33 12.56 -7.24
C GLY A 60 0.00 11.76 -8.51
N THR A 61 1.14 11.08 -8.57
CA THR A 61 1.51 10.21 -9.69
C THR A 61 1.72 8.77 -9.25
N LEU A 62 1.72 7.82 -10.20
CA LEU A 62 2.08 6.41 -9.89
C LEU A 62 3.50 6.27 -9.33
N LYS A 63 4.43 7.18 -9.66
CA LYS A 63 5.79 7.17 -9.12
C LYS A 63 5.79 7.27 -7.59
N TRP A 64 4.84 7.99 -7.02
CA TRP A 64 4.65 8.09 -5.57
C TRP A 64 4.59 6.72 -4.90
N TYR A 65 3.88 5.78 -5.51
CA TYR A 65 3.68 4.43 -4.99
C TYR A 65 4.76 3.43 -5.44
N CYS A 66 5.62 3.80 -6.39
CA CYS A 66 6.55 2.90 -7.05
C CYS A 66 7.78 2.59 -6.19
N LEU A 67 7.88 1.39 -5.64
CA LEU A 67 9.04 0.98 -4.84
C LEU A 67 10.33 0.92 -5.65
N ASP A 68 10.25 0.56 -6.93
CA ASP A 68 11.42 0.49 -7.81
C ASP A 68 11.97 1.87 -8.10
N HIS A 69 11.09 2.85 -8.36
CA HIS A 69 11.49 4.24 -8.52
C HIS A 69 12.23 4.77 -7.29
N TRP A 70 11.67 4.57 -6.09
CA TRP A 70 12.31 5.03 -4.86
C TRP A 70 13.59 4.24 -4.53
N SER A 71 13.66 2.95 -4.87
CA SER A 71 14.87 2.16 -4.71
C SER A 71 16.02 2.73 -5.54
N GLU A 72 15.73 3.10 -6.79
CA GLU A 72 16.71 3.72 -7.69
C GLU A 72 17.14 5.11 -7.20
N GLN A 73 16.16 5.97 -6.87
CA GLN A 73 16.41 7.34 -6.42
C GLN A 73 17.23 7.41 -5.13
N LEU A 74 16.98 6.51 -4.19
CA LEU A 74 17.65 6.52 -2.88
C LEU A 74 18.86 5.57 -2.83
N GLY A 75 19.06 4.74 -3.85
CA GLY A 75 20.10 3.71 -3.87
C GLY A 75 19.93 2.67 -2.76
N MET A 76 18.69 2.36 -2.35
CA MET A 76 18.34 1.42 -1.27
C MET A 76 17.32 0.41 -1.76
N ASP A 77 17.37 -0.83 -1.29
CA ASP A 77 16.37 -1.85 -1.62
C ASP A 77 15.10 -1.63 -0.76
N ILE A 78 14.21 -0.75 -1.25
CA ILE A 78 12.98 -0.39 -0.53
C ILE A 78 12.10 -1.61 -0.23
N PRO A 79 11.86 -2.56 -1.16
CA PRO A 79 11.15 -3.79 -0.84
C PRO A 79 11.77 -4.60 0.30
N ALA A 80 13.10 -4.74 0.34
CA ALA A 80 13.79 -5.45 1.42
C ALA A 80 13.59 -4.73 2.77
N LEU A 81 13.75 -3.42 2.80
CA LEU A 81 13.55 -2.61 4.01
C LEU A 81 12.10 -2.68 4.53
N LYS A 82 11.11 -2.72 3.65
CA LYS A 82 9.70 -2.93 4.04
C LYS A 82 9.49 -4.30 4.69
N ARG A 83 10.17 -5.34 4.22
CA ARG A 83 10.09 -6.68 4.84
C ARG A 83 10.65 -6.72 6.26
N GLU A 84 11.62 -5.87 6.60
CA GLU A 84 12.15 -5.80 7.98
C GLU A 84 11.08 -5.49 9.02
N ILE A 85 10.07 -4.70 8.64
CA ILE A 85 8.97 -4.29 9.52
C ILE A 85 7.62 -4.90 9.14
N GLN A 86 7.60 -5.92 8.30
CA GLN A 86 6.36 -6.55 7.81
C GLN A 86 5.44 -7.07 8.91
N HIS A 87 5.97 -7.34 10.11
CA HIS A 87 5.20 -7.72 11.29
C HIS A 87 4.22 -6.63 11.76
N MET A 88 4.37 -5.40 11.27
CA MET A 88 3.47 -4.28 11.57
C MET A 88 2.24 -4.23 10.63
N ILE A 89 2.21 -5.05 9.58
CA ILE A 89 1.07 -5.11 8.64
C ILE A 89 -0.13 -5.72 9.37
N ARG A 90 -1.26 -4.99 9.39
CA ARG A 90 -2.48 -5.40 10.10
C ARG A 90 -3.73 -5.07 9.28
N LEU A 91 -4.71 -5.94 9.41
CA LEU A 91 -6.07 -5.66 8.95
C LEU A 91 -6.73 -4.61 9.85
N ARG A 92 -7.58 -3.80 9.26
CA ARG A 92 -8.47 -2.94 10.02
C ARG A 92 -9.52 -3.78 10.76
N PRO A 93 -10.04 -3.27 11.89
CA PRO A 93 -11.16 -3.91 12.58
C PRO A 93 -12.31 -4.20 11.61
N PHE A 94 -12.90 -5.38 11.73
CA PHE A 94 -14.04 -5.86 10.94
C PHE A 94 -13.78 -6.07 9.43
N ALA A 95 -12.54 -5.95 8.94
CA ALA A 95 -12.23 -6.17 7.53
C ALA A 95 -12.55 -7.60 7.08
N LEU A 96 -12.19 -8.61 7.88
CA LEU A 96 -12.47 -10.01 7.56
C LEU A 96 -13.96 -10.32 7.60
N GLU A 97 -14.69 -9.81 8.58
CA GLU A 97 -16.15 -9.98 8.72
C GLU A 97 -16.87 -9.35 7.52
N PHE A 98 -16.40 -8.19 7.07
CA PHE A 98 -16.95 -7.53 5.89
C PHE A 98 -16.70 -8.31 4.61
N LEU A 99 -15.47 -8.81 4.40
CA LEU A 99 -15.12 -9.65 3.26
C LEU A 99 -15.93 -10.95 3.25
N ALA A 100 -16.09 -11.60 4.42
CA ALA A 100 -16.91 -12.81 4.56
C ALA A 100 -18.39 -12.54 4.23
N TRP A 101 -18.93 -11.41 4.69
CA TRP A 101 -20.29 -11.01 4.36
C TRP A 101 -20.46 -10.74 2.85
N LEU A 102 -19.53 -10.02 2.21
CA LEU A 102 -19.56 -9.79 0.77
C LEU A 102 -19.57 -11.10 -0.01
N ARG A 103 -18.71 -12.03 0.37
CA ARG A 103 -18.61 -13.34 -0.30
C ARG A 103 -19.90 -14.16 -0.16
N SER A 104 -20.56 -14.12 1.01
CA SER A 104 -21.82 -14.81 1.23
C SER A 104 -23.02 -14.17 0.50
N SER A 105 -22.86 -12.93 0.05
CA SER A 105 -23.90 -12.15 -0.61
C SER A 105 -23.89 -12.28 -2.15
N HIS A 106 -23.09 -13.20 -2.70
CA HIS A 106 -22.95 -13.47 -4.15
C HIS A 106 -22.54 -12.27 -5.00
N ARG A 107 -21.84 -11.30 -4.40
CA ARG A 107 -21.29 -10.13 -5.10
C ARG A 107 -19.87 -10.38 -5.54
N ASP A 108 -19.51 -9.83 -6.68
CA ASP A 108 -18.12 -9.78 -7.09
C ASP A 108 -17.35 -8.79 -6.23
N VAL A 109 -16.22 -9.27 -5.69
CA VAL A 109 -15.32 -8.44 -4.87
C VAL A 109 -14.02 -8.23 -5.62
N VAL A 110 -13.70 -6.98 -5.91
CA VAL A 110 -12.50 -6.61 -6.66
C VAL A 110 -11.65 -5.68 -5.81
N LEU A 111 -10.39 -6.06 -5.58
CA LEU A 111 -9.41 -5.15 -4.97
C LEU A 111 -8.83 -4.24 -6.05
N VAL A 112 -8.84 -2.92 -5.81
CA VAL A 112 -8.26 -1.93 -6.72
C VAL A 112 -7.31 -1.04 -5.92
N THR A 113 -6.01 -1.07 -6.24
CA THR A 113 -5.00 -0.36 -5.46
C THR A 113 -3.96 0.36 -6.33
N ASN A 114 -3.55 1.55 -5.89
CA ASN A 114 -2.40 2.26 -6.43
C ASN A 114 -1.06 1.75 -5.86
N ALA A 115 -1.09 0.92 -4.82
CA ALA A 115 0.12 0.33 -4.26
C ALA A 115 0.91 -0.43 -5.33
N HIS A 116 2.24 -0.34 -5.28
CA HIS A 116 3.11 -1.10 -6.17
C HIS A 116 2.90 -2.62 -6.00
N ARG A 117 3.05 -3.41 -7.07
CA ARG A 117 2.90 -4.87 -7.04
C ARG A 117 3.69 -5.52 -5.89
N LYS A 118 4.93 -5.11 -5.69
CA LYS A 118 5.77 -5.62 -4.59
C LYS A 118 5.23 -5.28 -3.20
N THR A 119 4.60 -4.11 -3.02
CA THR A 119 3.92 -3.76 -1.77
C THR A 119 2.72 -4.66 -1.53
N TYR A 120 1.90 -4.87 -2.55
CA TYR A 120 0.76 -5.79 -2.50
C TYR A 120 1.22 -7.21 -2.10
N GLU A 121 2.26 -7.74 -2.73
CA GLU A 121 2.78 -9.08 -2.43
C GLU A 121 3.28 -9.20 -0.98
N ILE A 122 4.03 -8.20 -0.48
CA ILE A 122 4.48 -8.18 0.92
C ILE A 122 3.29 -8.20 1.87
N LYS A 123 2.27 -7.40 1.61
CA LYS A 123 1.08 -7.30 2.46
C LYS A 123 0.27 -8.59 2.44
N MET A 124 -0.01 -9.16 1.28
CA MET A 124 -0.78 -10.41 1.16
C MET A 124 -0.06 -11.60 1.78
N ALA A 125 1.27 -11.65 1.74
CA ALA A 125 2.05 -12.68 2.43
C ALA A 125 1.89 -12.63 3.96
N ASN A 126 1.50 -11.50 4.53
CA ASN A 126 1.34 -11.32 5.97
C ASN A 126 -0.11 -11.44 6.47
N VAL A 127 -1.10 -11.04 5.69
CA VAL A 127 -2.52 -11.02 6.11
C VAL A 127 -3.39 -12.06 5.41
N ASP A 128 -2.89 -12.69 4.36
CA ASP A 128 -3.51 -13.81 3.62
C ASP A 128 -5.01 -13.60 3.27
N ILE A 129 -5.32 -12.43 2.74
CA ILE A 129 -6.69 -12.10 2.29
C ILE A 129 -6.88 -12.16 0.77
N SER A 130 -5.86 -12.57 0.00
CA SER A 130 -5.91 -12.60 -1.46
C SER A 130 -7.05 -13.47 -2.02
N ASN A 131 -7.39 -14.55 -1.34
CA ASN A 131 -8.45 -15.48 -1.75
C ASN A 131 -9.88 -14.93 -1.55
N TRP A 132 -10.04 -13.78 -0.91
CA TRP A 132 -11.35 -13.14 -0.75
C TRP A 132 -11.78 -12.34 -1.98
N PHE A 133 -10.84 -12.03 -2.89
CA PHE A 133 -11.10 -11.23 -4.08
C PHE A 133 -11.32 -12.14 -5.30
N HIS A 134 -12.34 -11.83 -6.10
CA HIS A 134 -12.54 -12.44 -7.42
C HIS A 134 -11.51 -11.93 -8.41
N ARG A 135 -11.07 -10.68 -8.24
CA ARG A 135 -10.02 -10.05 -9.04
C ARG A 135 -9.24 -9.03 -8.23
N VAL A 136 -7.98 -8.88 -8.56
CA VAL A 136 -7.08 -7.86 -8.01
C VAL A 136 -6.56 -7.00 -9.16
N VAL A 137 -6.76 -5.70 -9.06
CA VAL A 137 -6.28 -4.68 -10.00
C VAL A 137 -5.22 -3.85 -9.31
N VAL A 138 -3.98 -3.96 -9.77
CA VAL A 138 -2.86 -3.15 -9.33
C VAL A 138 -2.59 -2.10 -10.41
N SER A 139 -2.74 -0.83 -10.07
CA SER A 139 -2.64 0.28 -11.04
C SER A 139 -1.30 0.32 -11.78
N HIS A 140 -0.21 -0.10 -11.14
CA HIS A 140 1.11 -0.19 -11.78
C HIS A 140 1.14 -1.20 -12.94
N ASP A 141 0.37 -2.29 -12.88
CA ASP A 141 0.30 -3.26 -13.98
C ASP A 141 -0.40 -2.68 -15.21
N LEU A 142 -1.30 -1.70 -15.00
CA LEU A 142 -2.03 -0.99 -16.04
C LEU A 142 -1.37 0.32 -16.46
N GLN A 143 -0.31 0.74 -15.76
CA GLN A 143 0.41 2.01 -15.99
C GLN A 143 -0.48 3.26 -15.90
N ALA A 144 -1.58 3.17 -15.16
CA ALA A 144 -2.51 4.28 -14.91
C ALA A 144 -2.98 4.24 -13.46
N PRO A 145 -3.03 5.38 -12.75
CA PRO A 145 -3.59 5.44 -11.41
C PRO A 145 -5.09 5.11 -11.44
N LYS A 146 -5.62 4.59 -10.33
CA LYS A 146 -7.03 4.14 -10.28
C LYS A 146 -8.03 5.27 -10.52
N GLU A 147 -7.64 6.50 -10.30
CA GLU A 147 -8.44 7.70 -10.53
C GLU A 147 -8.64 7.99 -12.05
N ASP A 148 -7.80 7.40 -12.91
CA ASP A 148 -7.81 7.59 -14.37
C ASP A 148 -8.35 6.35 -15.12
N GLN A 149 -8.91 5.38 -14.40
CA GLN A 149 -9.42 4.11 -14.97
C GLN A 149 -10.92 4.08 -15.15
#